data_00fc4ca51e94eee92023997bae431176
#
_entry.id   00fc4ca51e94eee92023997bae431176
#
_cell.length_a   1.000
_cell.length_b   1.000
_cell.length_c   1.000
_cell.angle_alpha   90.00
_cell.angle_beta   90.00
_cell.angle_gamma   90.00
#
_symmetry.space_group_name_H-M   'P 1'
#
loop_
_entity.id
_entity.type
_entity.pdbx_description
1 polymer ?
#
loop_
_entity_poly.entity_id
_entity_poly.type
_entity_poly.pdbx_seq_one_letter_code
_entity_poly.pdbx_strand_id
1 'polypeptide(L)'
;TISVIDLVAQKEIHRLDLGTLRRPHGLAVFDGKLYFTCEVNKIIGRYDPATNQIDWLLGTGQDQTHMIELSRDGSQIYTANIAGNTISIIGRTGEANWLVTSIPVGKGPEGFDVTPDGKELWAAGSRDGSVSEIDIANKRLIRTFNVQTKRSNRLRFTPDGRLVLISDPDAGDLLILDRETRKDLKRIKLGSQPAGILIPPDGARAYVAVTGDNNIAVIDLKTFDLVDRISTGQNPDGMAWVK
;
A
#
# COMPACT_ATOMS: atom_id res chain seq x y z
N THR A 1 -10.18 1.75 -16.39
CA THR A 1 -11.33 2.33 -15.65
C THR A 1 -11.17 2.16 -14.16
N ILE A 2 -11.86 3.00 -13.37
CA ILE A 2 -12.02 2.87 -11.91
C ILE A 2 -13.53 2.87 -11.63
N SER A 3 -14.01 1.84 -10.91
CA SER A 3 -15.43 1.73 -10.53
C SER A 3 -15.69 2.36 -9.18
N VAL A 4 -16.77 3.09 -9.04
CA VAL A 4 -17.28 3.64 -7.78
C VAL A 4 -18.48 2.81 -7.33
N ILE A 5 -18.37 2.22 -6.16
CA ILE A 5 -19.37 1.31 -5.60
C ILE A 5 -20.07 2.00 -4.44
N ASP A 6 -21.41 2.06 -4.48
CA ASP A 6 -22.22 2.43 -3.32
C ASP A 6 -22.33 1.20 -2.41
N LEU A 7 -21.78 1.32 -1.19
CA LEU A 7 -21.75 0.20 -0.24
C LEU A 7 -23.11 -0.08 0.40
N VAL A 8 -24.01 0.91 0.48
CA VAL A 8 -25.37 0.72 0.98
C VAL A 8 -26.24 0.04 -0.07
N ALA A 9 -26.22 0.56 -1.29
CA ALA A 9 -26.95 -0.02 -2.42
C ALA A 9 -26.29 -1.27 -3.00
N GLN A 10 -25.03 -1.55 -2.61
CA GLN A 10 -24.21 -2.69 -3.10
C GLN A 10 -24.15 -2.77 -4.62
N LYS A 11 -23.97 -1.62 -5.28
CA LYS A 11 -23.91 -1.53 -6.75
C LYS A 11 -22.91 -0.49 -7.23
N GLU A 12 -22.42 -0.70 -8.45
CA GLU A 12 -21.66 0.33 -9.15
C GLU A 12 -22.58 1.51 -9.49
N ILE A 13 -22.17 2.72 -9.08
CA ILE A 13 -22.93 3.96 -9.34
C ILE A 13 -22.24 4.85 -10.36
N HIS A 14 -20.95 4.66 -10.58
CA HIS A 14 -20.17 5.40 -11.56
C HIS A 14 -18.95 4.60 -11.99
N ARG A 15 -18.53 4.82 -13.24
CA ARG A 15 -17.29 4.26 -13.78
C ARG A 15 -16.47 5.36 -14.43
N LEU A 16 -15.34 5.67 -13.81
CA LEU A 16 -14.40 6.65 -14.35
C LEU A 16 -13.64 6.02 -15.52
N ASP A 17 -13.80 6.62 -16.70
CA ASP A 17 -12.96 6.30 -17.85
C ASP A 17 -11.64 7.07 -17.77
N LEU A 18 -10.53 6.36 -17.84
CA LEU A 18 -9.18 6.92 -17.76
C LEU A 18 -8.58 7.22 -19.17
N GLY A 19 -9.33 6.96 -20.24
CA GLY A 19 -8.88 7.18 -21.61
C GLY A 19 -7.59 6.40 -21.94
N THR A 20 -6.51 7.12 -22.21
CA THR A 20 -5.20 6.54 -22.56
C THR A 20 -4.35 6.16 -21.35
N LEU A 21 -4.81 6.42 -20.13
CA LEU A 21 -4.09 6.06 -18.91
C LEU A 21 -4.31 4.59 -18.61
N ARG A 22 -3.22 3.82 -18.55
CA ARG A 22 -3.24 2.35 -18.51
C ARG A 22 -2.75 1.80 -17.18
N ARG A 23 -3.35 0.67 -16.79
CA ARG A 23 -3.04 -0.07 -15.57
C ARG A 23 -3.13 0.82 -14.32
N PRO A 24 -4.33 1.39 -14.03
CA PRO A 24 -4.54 2.03 -12.73
C PRO A 24 -4.35 0.98 -11.64
N HIS A 25 -3.67 1.37 -10.53
CA HIS A 25 -3.41 0.41 -9.47
C HIS A 25 -3.63 0.98 -8.07
N GLY A 26 -2.70 1.80 -7.57
CA GLY A 26 -2.82 2.41 -6.24
C GLY A 26 -3.93 3.46 -6.21
N LEU A 27 -4.76 3.44 -5.18
CA LEU A 27 -5.84 4.39 -4.95
C LEU A 27 -5.70 4.99 -3.55
N ALA A 28 -5.87 6.31 -3.44
CA ALA A 28 -5.92 7.01 -2.17
C ALA A 28 -6.94 8.14 -2.24
N VAL A 29 -7.66 8.41 -1.15
CA VAL A 29 -8.63 9.51 -1.08
C VAL A 29 -8.11 10.55 -0.10
N PHE A 30 -8.12 11.81 -0.52
CA PHE A 30 -7.78 12.93 0.34
C PHE A 30 -8.61 14.16 -0.06
N ASP A 31 -9.17 14.83 0.92
CA ASP A 31 -9.99 16.05 0.74
C ASP A 31 -11.09 15.86 -0.34
N GLY A 32 -11.82 14.74 -0.27
CA GLY A 32 -12.91 14.41 -1.20
C GLY A 32 -12.47 14.07 -2.62
N LYS A 33 -11.18 14.04 -2.92
CA LYS A 33 -10.64 13.70 -4.24
C LYS A 33 -9.96 12.34 -4.26
N LEU A 34 -10.05 11.65 -5.39
CA LEU A 34 -9.40 10.36 -5.60
C LEU A 34 -8.05 10.56 -6.30
N TYR A 35 -6.99 10.12 -5.65
CA TYR A 35 -5.65 10.00 -6.26
C TYR A 35 -5.43 8.56 -6.73
N PHE A 36 -4.82 8.40 -7.89
CA PHE A 36 -4.56 7.09 -8.47
C PHE A 36 -3.23 7.06 -9.20
N THR A 37 -2.62 5.89 -9.26
CA THR A 37 -1.44 5.64 -10.09
C THR A 37 -1.83 4.99 -11.41
N CYS A 38 -1.03 5.23 -12.47
CA CYS A 38 -1.08 4.46 -13.72
C CYS A 38 0.31 3.96 -14.05
N GLU A 39 0.53 2.65 -13.89
CA GLU A 39 1.85 2.04 -13.99
C GLU A 39 2.52 2.23 -15.34
N VAL A 40 1.77 2.05 -16.44
CA VAL A 40 2.32 2.16 -17.79
C VAL A 40 2.69 3.60 -18.14
N ASN A 41 1.90 4.56 -17.68
CA ASN A 41 2.10 5.98 -17.97
C ASN A 41 3.11 6.63 -17.01
N LYS A 42 3.53 5.95 -15.93
CA LYS A 42 4.45 6.48 -14.90
C LYS A 42 3.94 7.78 -14.30
N ILE A 43 2.65 7.82 -13.98
CA ILE A 43 1.96 9.02 -13.48
C ILE A 43 1.18 8.75 -12.21
N ILE A 44 0.88 9.86 -11.53
CA ILE A 44 -0.21 10.00 -10.57
C ILE A 44 -1.28 10.89 -11.20
N GLY A 45 -2.55 10.47 -11.10
CA GLY A 45 -3.70 11.28 -11.47
C GLY A 45 -4.52 11.65 -10.24
N ARG A 46 -5.28 12.75 -10.33
CA ARG A 46 -6.28 13.14 -9.35
C ARG A 46 -7.62 13.36 -10.05
N TYR A 47 -8.65 12.71 -9.55
CA TYR A 47 -10.03 12.85 -10.01
C TYR A 47 -10.85 13.60 -8.97
N ASP A 48 -11.60 14.58 -9.43
CA ASP A 48 -12.54 15.36 -8.63
C ASP A 48 -13.97 14.88 -8.89
N PRO A 49 -14.62 14.21 -7.92
CA PRO A 49 -16.02 13.76 -8.08
C PRO A 49 -17.02 14.89 -8.25
N ALA A 50 -16.73 16.09 -7.72
CA ALA A 50 -17.63 17.24 -7.82
C ALA A 50 -17.75 17.77 -9.25
N THR A 51 -16.68 17.72 -10.03
CA THR A 51 -16.63 18.14 -11.43
C THR A 51 -16.70 16.99 -12.42
N ASN A 52 -16.57 15.75 -11.93
CA ASN A 52 -16.46 14.53 -12.72
C ASN A 52 -15.27 14.59 -13.72
N GLN A 53 -14.13 15.13 -13.29
CA GLN A 53 -12.95 15.30 -14.15
C GLN A 53 -11.65 14.86 -13.47
N ILE A 54 -10.69 14.43 -14.30
CA ILE A 54 -9.29 14.33 -13.87
C ILE A 54 -8.73 15.76 -13.94
N ASP A 55 -8.55 16.39 -12.78
CA ASP A 55 -8.17 17.81 -12.67
C ASP A 55 -6.66 18.01 -12.50
N TRP A 56 -5.89 16.93 -12.34
CA TRP A 56 -4.45 17.01 -12.17
C TRP A 56 -3.75 15.71 -12.56
N LEU A 57 -2.59 15.84 -13.21
CA LEU A 57 -1.70 14.76 -13.58
C LEU A 57 -0.25 15.13 -13.25
N LEU A 58 0.50 14.20 -12.67
CA LEU A 58 1.93 14.35 -12.41
C LEU A 58 2.71 13.14 -12.92
N GLY A 59 3.69 13.37 -13.79
CA GLY A 59 4.68 12.38 -14.19
C GLY A 59 5.66 12.10 -13.03
N THR A 60 5.81 10.85 -12.64
CA THR A 60 6.79 10.45 -11.62
C THR A 60 8.17 10.24 -12.19
N GLY A 61 8.28 9.98 -13.50
CA GLY A 61 9.52 9.58 -14.17
C GLY A 61 10.02 8.21 -13.74
N GLN A 62 9.22 7.46 -12.97
CA GLN A 62 9.63 6.19 -12.36
C GLN A 62 8.94 5.01 -13.03
N ASP A 63 9.68 3.91 -13.20
CA ASP A 63 9.15 2.70 -13.83
C ASP A 63 8.20 1.94 -12.89
N GLN A 64 7.00 1.68 -13.39
CA GLN A 64 5.93 0.97 -12.71
C GLN A 64 5.55 1.63 -11.38
N THR A 65 5.12 2.90 -11.44
CA THR A 65 4.52 3.62 -10.29
C THR A 65 3.25 2.91 -9.86
N HIS A 66 3.28 2.26 -8.69
CA HIS A 66 2.34 1.22 -8.29
C HIS A 66 1.41 1.65 -7.15
N MET A 67 1.89 1.60 -5.91
CA MET A 67 1.12 2.02 -4.75
C MET A 67 1.24 3.53 -4.52
N ILE A 68 0.22 4.10 -3.87
CA ILE A 68 0.16 5.51 -3.51
C ILE A 68 -0.40 5.68 -2.10
N GLU A 69 0.14 6.64 -1.37
CA GLU A 69 -0.37 7.11 -0.09
C GLU A 69 -0.12 8.61 0.03
N LEU A 70 -0.94 9.32 0.79
CA LEU A 70 -0.76 10.73 1.10
C LEU A 70 -0.43 10.92 2.58
N SER A 71 0.38 11.94 2.89
CA SER A 71 0.53 12.39 4.27
C SER A 71 -0.81 12.85 4.85
N ARG A 72 -0.95 12.81 6.17
CA ARG A 72 -2.21 13.18 6.86
C ARG A 72 -2.72 14.58 6.53
N ASP A 73 -1.81 15.50 6.24
CA ASP A 73 -2.09 16.89 5.86
C ASP A 73 -2.17 17.09 4.33
N GLY A 74 -1.98 16.03 3.55
CA GLY A 74 -1.99 16.08 2.09
C GLY A 74 -0.81 16.84 1.46
N SER A 75 0.17 17.26 2.24
CA SER A 75 1.33 18.04 1.73
C SER A 75 2.33 17.19 0.95
N GLN A 76 2.32 15.87 1.18
CA GLN A 76 3.21 14.91 0.52
C GLN A 76 2.43 13.72 -0.06
N ILE A 77 2.94 13.21 -1.16
CA ILE A 77 2.47 11.98 -1.80
C ILE A 77 3.65 11.00 -1.84
N TYR A 78 3.38 9.75 -1.50
CA TYR A 78 4.35 8.67 -1.52
C TYR A 78 3.98 7.65 -2.58
N THR A 79 4.94 7.13 -3.35
CA THR A 79 4.70 6.04 -4.30
C THR A 79 5.80 4.99 -4.25
N ALA A 80 5.40 3.73 -4.39
CA ALA A 80 6.32 2.64 -4.69
C ALA A 80 6.45 2.48 -6.21
N ASN A 81 7.69 2.30 -6.70
CA ASN A 81 8.00 2.15 -8.11
C ASN A 81 8.71 0.80 -8.32
N ILE A 82 7.93 -0.23 -8.65
CA ILE A 82 8.38 -1.64 -8.61
C ILE A 82 9.59 -1.88 -9.51
N ALA A 83 9.50 -1.49 -10.78
CA ALA A 83 10.57 -1.73 -11.74
C ALA A 83 11.73 -0.73 -11.58
N GLY A 84 11.45 0.45 -11.01
CA GLY A 84 12.46 1.46 -10.69
C GLY A 84 13.30 1.14 -9.46
N ASN A 85 12.86 0.22 -8.59
CA ASN A 85 13.47 -0.07 -7.28
C ASN A 85 13.60 1.20 -6.42
N THR A 86 12.58 2.05 -6.43
CA THR A 86 12.57 3.33 -5.69
C THR A 86 11.26 3.54 -4.95
N ILE A 87 11.33 4.33 -3.90
CA ILE A 87 10.19 5.04 -3.32
C ILE A 87 10.29 6.50 -3.72
N SER A 88 9.20 7.11 -4.17
CA SER A 88 9.15 8.55 -4.39
C SER A 88 8.48 9.26 -3.22
N ILE A 89 9.10 10.33 -2.75
CA ILE A 89 8.49 11.33 -1.86
C ILE A 89 8.27 12.59 -2.68
N ILE A 90 7.02 12.96 -2.85
CA ILE A 90 6.58 14.03 -3.74
C ILE A 90 5.97 15.12 -2.88
N GLY A 91 6.57 16.30 -2.87
CA GLY A 91 6.12 17.42 -2.06
C GLY A 91 5.84 18.66 -2.91
N ARG A 92 4.95 19.52 -2.40
CA ARG A 92 4.72 20.84 -3.01
C ARG A 92 5.89 21.77 -2.75
N THR A 93 6.32 22.49 -3.78
CA THR A 93 7.36 23.55 -3.69
C THR A 93 6.80 24.94 -4.00
N GLY A 94 5.49 25.05 -4.17
CA GLY A 94 4.73 26.26 -4.49
C GLY A 94 3.29 25.91 -4.83
N GLU A 95 2.51 26.86 -5.30
CA GLU A 95 1.08 26.62 -5.60
C GLU A 95 0.86 25.55 -6.67
N ALA A 96 1.68 25.57 -7.73
CA ALA A 96 1.54 24.67 -8.87
C ALA A 96 2.72 23.69 -9.04
N ASN A 97 3.80 23.83 -8.27
CA ASN A 97 5.02 23.06 -8.47
C ASN A 97 5.12 21.89 -7.50
N TRP A 98 5.55 20.76 -8.02
CA TRP A 98 5.80 19.54 -7.27
C TRP A 98 7.22 19.04 -7.51
N LEU A 99 7.89 18.64 -6.44
CA LEU A 99 9.21 18.02 -6.49
C LEU A 99 9.11 16.54 -6.21
N VAL A 100 9.54 15.73 -7.17
CA VAL A 100 9.66 14.27 -7.01
C VAL A 100 11.08 13.95 -6.54
N THR A 101 11.21 13.41 -5.34
CA THR A 101 12.47 12.87 -4.82
C THR A 101 12.40 11.36 -4.83
N SER A 102 13.22 10.71 -5.65
CA SER A 102 13.28 9.25 -5.75
C SER A 102 14.41 8.70 -4.89
N ILE A 103 14.07 7.76 -4.00
CA ILE A 103 14.98 7.15 -3.04
C ILE A 103 15.18 5.69 -3.45
N PRO A 104 16.40 5.27 -3.81
CA PRO A 104 16.70 3.87 -4.09
C PRO A 104 16.47 3.00 -2.84
N VAL A 105 15.84 1.84 -3.04
CA VAL A 105 15.47 0.87 -1.98
C VAL A 105 15.79 -0.55 -2.43
N GLY A 106 15.35 -1.56 -1.65
CA GLY A 106 15.43 -2.96 -2.04
C GLY A 106 14.68 -3.26 -3.34
N LYS A 107 14.90 -4.45 -3.90
CA LYS A 107 14.39 -4.80 -5.24
C LYS A 107 12.88 -5.02 -5.26
N GLY A 108 12.23 -4.33 -6.19
CA GLY A 108 10.79 -4.47 -6.44
C GLY A 108 9.93 -3.99 -5.25
N PRO A 109 10.05 -2.73 -4.79
CA PRO A 109 9.17 -2.22 -3.75
C PRO A 109 7.73 -2.26 -4.25
N GLU A 110 6.92 -3.14 -3.68
CA GLU A 110 5.54 -3.36 -4.10
C GLU A 110 4.57 -2.73 -3.08
N GLY A 111 4.64 -3.13 -1.82
CA GLY A 111 3.89 -2.53 -0.73
C GLY A 111 4.76 -1.64 0.14
N PHE A 112 4.15 -0.61 0.68
CA PHE A 112 4.78 0.24 1.70
C PHE A 112 3.70 0.77 2.65
N ASP A 113 4.15 1.30 3.77
CA ASP A 113 3.30 2.01 4.72
C ASP A 113 4.10 3.08 5.47
N VAL A 114 3.41 4.12 5.90
CA VAL A 114 3.99 5.20 6.70
C VAL A 114 3.73 4.93 8.18
N THR A 115 4.75 5.11 9.00
CA THR A 115 4.58 4.95 10.45
C THR A 115 3.50 5.88 11.00
N PRO A 116 2.75 5.48 12.05
CA PRO A 116 1.66 6.30 12.59
C PRO A 116 2.08 7.70 13.05
N ASP A 117 3.36 7.90 13.38
CA ASP A 117 3.92 9.21 13.72
C ASP A 117 4.36 10.05 12.50
N GLY A 118 4.25 9.47 11.29
CA GLY A 118 4.60 10.13 10.02
C GLY A 118 6.09 10.34 9.77
N LYS A 119 6.97 9.73 10.57
CA LYS A 119 8.42 9.99 10.49
C LYS A 119 9.15 9.08 9.50
N GLU A 120 8.71 7.85 9.40
CA GLU A 120 9.34 6.83 8.56
C GLU A 120 8.34 6.23 7.57
N LEU A 121 8.86 5.80 6.44
CA LEU A 121 8.16 4.96 5.47
C LEU A 121 8.96 3.66 5.34
N TRP A 122 8.26 2.52 5.47
CA TRP A 122 8.88 1.22 5.27
C TRP A 122 8.34 0.58 3.99
N ALA A 123 9.24 0.07 3.15
CA ALA A 123 8.90 -0.52 1.85
C ALA A 123 9.34 -1.98 1.78
N ALA A 124 8.42 -2.84 1.32
CA ALA A 124 8.60 -4.27 1.14
C ALA A 124 9.17 -4.58 -0.25
N GLY A 125 10.36 -5.18 -0.30
CA GLY A 125 11.04 -5.58 -1.53
C GLY A 125 10.58 -6.96 -2.01
N SER A 126 9.70 -7.00 -3.02
CA SER A 126 9.06 -8.23 -3.48
C SER A 126 9.97 -9.16 -4.26
N ARG A 127 11.16 -8.72 -4.66
CA ARG A 127 12.10 -9.52 -5.46
C ARG A 127 13.31 -10.01 -4.68
N ASP A 128 13.52 -9.51 -3.46
CA ASP A 128 14.70 -9.87 -2.64
C ASP A 128 14.37 -10.15 -1.17
N GLY A 129 13.10 -10.11 -0.79
CA GLY A 129 12.66 -10.38 0.58
C GLY A 129 13.13 -9.33 1.59
N SER A 130 13.48 -8.14 1.13
CA SER A 130 13.96 -7.06 1.97
C SER A 130 12.84 -6.15 2.48
N VAL A 131 13.19 -5.36 3.51
CA VAL A 131 12.43 -4.18 3.95
C VAL A 131 13.39 -3.01 4.00
N SER A 132 12.99 -1.89 3.41
CA SER A 132 13.75 -0.64 3.41
C SER A 132 13.06 0.38 4.28
N GLU A 133 13.80 1.00 5.22
CA GLU A 133 13.35 2.07 6.10
C GLU A 133 13.81 3.42 5.56
N ILE A 134 12.90 4.36 5.41
CA ILE A 134 13.16 5.70 4.86
C ILE A 134 12.80 6.75 5.90
N ASP A 135 13.69 7.71 6.11
CA ASP A 135 13.47 8.95 6.84
C ASP A 135 12.73 9.93 5.93
N ILE A 136 11.46 10.20 6.23
CA ILE A 136 10.60 11.05 5.39
C ILE A 136 11.08 12.49 5.39
N ALA A 137 11.45 13.04 6.54
CA ALA A 137 11.85 14.43 6.68
C ALA A 137 13.14 14.74 5.90
N ASN A 138 14.12 13.84 5.98
CA ASN A 138 15.39 13.98 5.30
C ASN A 138 15.42 13.34 3.90
N LYS A 139 14.31 12.69 3.49
CA LYS A 139 14.15 12.01 2.17
C LYS A 139 15.32 11.09 1.86
N ARG A 140 15.70 10.24 2.79
CA ARG A 140 16.84 9.34 2.63
C ARG A 140 16.56 7.95 3.18
N LEU A 141 17.21 6.97 2.57
CA LEU A 141 17.24 5.59 3.09
C LEU A 141 18.01 5.58 4.43
N ILE A 142 17.38 5.01 5.46
CA ILE A 142 18.04 4.74 6.75
C ILE A 142 18.81 3.43 6.65
N ARG A 143 18.11 2.36 6.24
CA ARG A 143 18.67 1.01 6.07
C ARG A 143 17.79 0.13 5.20
N THR A 144 18.36 -0.98 4.74
CA THR A 144 17.65 -2.13 4.18
C THR A 144 18.07 -3.38 4.93
N PHE A 145 17.11 -4.24 5.30
CA PHE A 145 17.37 -5.50 5.98
C PHE A 145 16.50 -6.61 5.41
N ASN A 146 16.98 -7.84 5.50
CA ASN A 146 16.24 -9.02 5.02
C ASN A 146 15.36 -9.57 6.13
N VAL A 147 14.08 -9.85 5.81
CA VAL A 147 13.11 -10.43 6.74
C VAL A 147 12.83 -11.92 6.46
N GLN A 148 13.69 -12.53 5.64
CA GLN A 148 13.62 -13.96 5.31
C GLN A 148 12.25 -14.39 4.73
N THR A 149 11.59 -13.50 4.00
CA THR A 149 10.45 -13.84 3.16
C THR A 149 10.95 -14.26 1.78
N LYS A 150 10.17 -15.05 1.07
CA LYS A 150 10.43 -15.36 -0.34
C LYS A 150 10.06 -14.17 -1.23
N ARG A 151 8.95 -13.49 -0.85
CA ARG A 151 8.42 -12.32 -1.55
C ARG A 151 7.74 -11.38 -0.55
N SER A 152 8.43 -10.35 -0.06
CA SER A 152 7.78 -9.29 0.74
C SER A 152 6.83 -8.50 -0.15
N ASN A 153 5.51 -8.71 -0.01
CA ASN A 153 4.54 -8.13 -0.94
C ASN A 153 3.87 -6.87 -0.37
N ARG A 154 2.97 -7.02 0.59
CA ARG A 154 2.34 -5.89 1.28
C ARG A 154 2.94 -5.73 2.67
N LEU A 155 2.96 -4.49 3.14
CA LEU A 155 3.43 -4.13 4.46
C LEU A 155 2.42 -3.19 5.11
N ARG A 156 2.10 -3.40 6.39
CA ARG A 156 1.24 -2.51 7.19
C ARG A 156 1.72 -2.40 8.62
N PHE A 157 1.68 -1.18 9.17
CA PHE A 157 1.83 -0.95 10.60
C PHE A 157 0.51 -1.12 11.33
N THR A 158 0.57 -1.58 12.58
CA THR A 158 -0.56 -1.43 13.49
C THR A 158 -0.78 0.04 13.84
N PRO A 159 -2.01 0.47 14.19
CA PRO A 159 -2.29 1.87 14.53
C PRO A 159 -1.45 2.43 15.67
N ASP A 160 -1.02 1.59 16.62
CA ASP A 160 -0.10 1.94 17.70
C ASP A 160 1.38 1.99 17.28
N GLY A 161 1.68 1.56 16.04
CA GLY A 161 3.02 1.55 15.46
C GLY A 161 3.97 0.50 16.04
N ARG A 162 3.49 -0.46 16.84
CA ARG A 162 4.34 -1.48 17.47
C ARG A 162 4.67 -2.64 16.56
N LEU A 163 3.73 -3.06 15.75
CA LEU A 163 3.87 -4.22 14.87
C LEU A 163 3.95 -3.81 13.42
N VAL A 164 4.66 -4.64 12.65
CA VAL A 164 4.71 -4.58 11.19
C VAL A 164 4.26 -5.93 10.65
N LEU A 165 3.24 -5.92 9.82
CA LEU A 165 2.72 -7.09 9.15
C LEU A 165 3.19 -7.11 7.70
N ILE A 166 3.71 -8.26 7.24
CA ILE A 166 4.21 -8.42 5.86
C ILE A 166 3.63 -9.71 5.29
N SER A 167 2.94 -9.61 4.16
CA SER A 167 2.48 -10.78 3.42
C SER A 167 3.59 -11.35 2.53
N ASP A 168 3.68 -12.69 2.49
CA ASP A 168 4.59 -13.45 1.63
C ASP A 168 3.81 -14.41 0.73
N PRO A 169 3.39 -13.97 -0.47
CA PRO A 169 2.61 -14.79 -1.39
C PRO A 169 3.28 -16.12 -1.77
N ASP A 170 4.59 -16.12 -1.92
CA ASP A 170 5.34 -17.29 -2.40
C ASP A 170 5.61 -18.32 -1.27
N ALA A 171 5.58 -17.88 -0.01
CA ALA A 171 5.63 -18.77 1.14
C ALA A 171 4.23 -19.15 1.63
N GLY A 172 3.19 -18.38 1.31
CA GLY A 172 1.85 -18.56 1.83
C GLY A 172 1.69 -18.07 3.27
N ASP A 173 2.50 -17.10 3.69
CA ASP A 173 2.64 -16.67 5.08
C ASP A 173 2.25 -15.19 5.29
N LEU A 174 1.86 -14.90 6.53
CA LEU A 174 1.91 -13.56 7.11
C LEU A 174 3.05 -13.53 8.14
N LEU A 175 3.99 -12.62 7.97
CA LEU A 175 5.02 -12.33 8.95
C LEU A 175 4.57 -11.17 9.82
N ILE A 176 4.73 -11.30 11.14
CA ILE A 176 4.53 -10.24 12.12
C ILE A 176 5.87 -9.94 12.79
N LEU A 177 6.32 -8.69 12.66
CA LEU A 177 7.54 -8.19 13.25
C LEU A 177 7.24 -7.22 14.40
N ASP A 178 8.09 -7.20 15.41
CA ASP A 178 8.21 -6.07 16.31
C ASP A 178 8.98 -4.93 15.62
N ARG A 179 8.36 -3.75 15.53
CA ARG A 179 8.94 -2.60 14.81
C ARG A 179 10.26 -2.14 15.41
N GLU A 180 10.37 -2.08 16.74
CA GLU A 180 11.54 -1.53 17.42
C GLU A 180 12.75 -2.44 17.28
N THR A 181 12.56 -3.73 17.53
CA THR A 181 13.65 -4.73 17.51
C THR A 181 13.87 -5.35 16.13
N ARG A 182 12.89 -5.24 15.22
CA ARG A 182 12.85 -5.87 13.88
C ARG A 182 12.87 -7.39 13.92
N LYS A 183 12.55 -7.97 15.08
CA LYS A 183 12.51 -9.43 15.27
C LYS A 183 11.18 -9.99 14.82
N ASP A 184 11.24 -11.16 14.23
CA ASP A 184 10.07 -11.99 13.95
C ASP A 184 9.40 -12.34 15.29
N LEU A 185 8.12 -11.99 15.41
CA LEU A 185 7.26 -12.43 16.52
C LEU A 185 6.49 -13.68 16.15
N LYS A 186 5.98 -13.73 14.93
CA LYS A 186 5.15 -14.82 14.43
C LYS A 186 5.21 -14.92 12.91
N ARG A 187 5.14 -16.15 12.40
CA ARG A 187 4.81 -16.47 11.00
C ARG A 187 3.56 -17.32 10.99
N ILE A 188 2.54 -16.90 10.27
CA ILE A 188 1.22 -17.54 10.23
C ILE A 188 0.99 -18.06 8.81
N LYS A 189 0.78 -19.38 8.68
CA LYS A 189 0.37 -19.97 7.41
C LYS A 189 -1.06 -19.56 7.10
N LEU A 190 -1.24 -18.87 5.97
CA LEU A 190 -2.55 -18.37 5.54
C LEU A 190 -3.12 -19.15 4.37
N GLY A 191 -2.30 -19.71 3.50
CA GLY A 191 -2.73 -20.39 2.29
C GLY A 191 -2.06 -19.85 1.05
N SER A 192 -2.74 -19.95 -0.08
CA SER A 192 -2.17 -19.61 -1.39
C SER A 192 -2.21 -18.11 -1.65
N GLN A 193 -1.04 -17.52 -1.87
CA GLN A 193 -0.86 -16.14 -2.30
C GLN A 193 -1.52 -15.08 -1.37
N PRO A 194 -1.17 -15.00 -0.06
CA PRO A 194 -1.60 -13.89 0.76
C PRO A 194 -1.03 -12.57 0.21
N ALA A 195 -1.89 -11.56 0.07
CA ALA A 195 -1.55 -10.28 -0.56
C ALA A 195 -1.98 -9.10 0.32
N GLY A 196 -3.09 -8.41 -0.03
CA GLY A 196 -3.54 -7.21 0.65
C GLY A 196 -3.71 -7.37 2.16
N ILE A 197 -3.31 -6.36 2.94
CA ILE A 197 -3.44 -6.34 4.40
C ILE A 197 -4.24 -5.09 4.78
N LEU A 198 -5.27 -5.27 5.60
CA LEU A 198 -6.05 -4.21 6.21
C LEU A 198 -6.04 -4.37 7.73
N ILE A 199 -5.77 -3.30 8.45
CA ILE A 199 -5.88 -3.23 9.90
C ILE A 199 -6.84 -2.08 10.22
N PRO A 200 -8.02 -2.35 10.83
CA PRO A 200 -8.94 -1.30 11.27
C PRO A 200 -8.31 -0.37 12.32
N PRO A 201 -8.88 0.83 12.51
CA PRO A 201 -8.33 1.82 13.45
C PRO A 201 -8.24 1.36 14.91
N ASP A 202 -9.05 0.38 15.31
CA ASP A 202 -8.99 -0.20 16.66
C ASP A 202 -7.77 -1.10 16.90
N GLY A 203 -7.10 -1.54 15.81
CA GLY A 203 -5.92 -2.37 15.89
C GLY A 203 -6.13 -3.77 16.46
N ALA A 204 -7.38 -4.22 16.64
CA ALA A 204 -7.68 -5.50 17.27
C ALA A 204 -7.43 -6.69 16.33
N ARG A 205 -7.65 -6.51 15.04
CA ARG A 205 -7.56 -7.55 14.02
C ARG A 205 -6.81 -7.07 12.78
N ALA A 206 -6.21 -8.03 12.09
CA ALA A 206 -5.75 -7.85 10.71
C ALA A 206 -6.58 -8.72 9.78
N TYR A 207 -6.91 -8.18 8.62
CA TYR A 207 -7.58 -8.85 7.52
C TYR A 207 -6.57 -9.00 6.39
N VAL A 208 -6.36 -10.23 5.92
CA VAL A 208 -5.38 -10.53 4.88
C VAL A 208 -6.07 -11.23 3.73
N ALA A 209 -6.00 -10.64 2.54
CA ALA A 209 -6.52 -11.26 1.33
C ALA A 209 -5.67 -12.48 0.97
N VAL A 210 -6.26 -13.67 0.92
CA VAL A 210 -5.63 -14.90 0.45
C VAL A 210 -6.10 -15.14 -0.97
N THR A 211 -5.40 -14.49 -1.90
CA THR A 211 -5.80 -14.34 -3.30
C THR A 211 -6.06 -15.68 -3.98
N GLY A 212 -5.17 -16.66 -3.80
CA GLY A 212 -5.28 -17.96 -4.44
C GLY A 212 -6.37 -18.87 -3.84
N ASP A 213 -6.86 -18.58 -2.63
CA ASP A 213 -7.88 -19.37 -1.94
C ASP A 213 -9.25 -18.65 -1.90
N ASN A 214 -9.37 -17.46 -2.50
CA ASN A 214 -10.62 -16.68 -2.59
C ASN A 214 -11.27 -16.42 -1.23
N ASN A 215 -10.46 -16.04 -0.24
CA ASN A 215 -10.95 -15.67 1.09
C ASN A 215 -10.11 -14.56 1.72
N ILE A 216 -10.64 -13.97 2.79
CA ILE A 216 -9.93 -13.08 3.69
C ILE A 216 -9.65 -13.83 4.98
N ALA A 217 -8.39 -13.97 5.35
CA ALA A 217 -7.98 -14.48 6.66
C ALA A 217 -8.11 -13.39 7.72
N VAL A 218 -8.69 -13.71 8.87
CA VAL A 218 -8.86 -12.79 10.00
C VAL A 218 -7.92 -13.20 11.13
N ILE A 219 -7.00 -12.31 11.50
CA ILE A 219 -5.98 -12.55 12.51
C ILE A 219 -6.28 -11.70 13.73
N ASP A 220 -6.33 -12.32 14.92
CA ASP A 220 -6.34 -11.59 16.19
C ASP A 220 -4.93 -11.07 16.49
N LEU A 221 -4.77 -9.75 16.61
CA LEU A 221 -3.45 -9.12 16.81
C LEU A 221 -2.96 -9.15 18.25
N LYS A 222 -3.76 -9.64 19.19
CA LYS A 222 -3.34 -9.89 20.58
C LYS A 222 -2.70 -11.27 20.76
N THR A 223 -3.27 -12.29 20.12
CA THR A 223 -2.82 -13.68 20.25
C THR A 223 -1.99 -14.16 19.05
N PHE A 224 -2.08 -13.44 17.92
CA PHE A 224 -1.51 -13.82 16.63
C PHE A 224 -2.09 -15.13 16.06
N ASP A 225 -3.35 -15.41 16.37
CA ASP A 225 -4.03 -16.60 15.87
C ASP A 225 -4.91 -16.23 14.66
N LEU A 226 -4.98 -17.17 13.70
CA LEU A 226 -5.99 -17.14 12.64
C LEU A 226 -7.34 -17.52 13.28
N VAL A 227 -8.26 -16.57 13.40
CA VAL A 227 -9.52 -16.75 14.11
C VAL A 227 -10.72 -16.95 13.20
N ASP A 228 -10.64 -16.55 11.94
CA ASP A 228 -11.76 -16.67 11.00
C ASP A 228 -11.30 -16.58 9.54
N ARG A 229 -12.19 -16.95 8.62
CA ARG A 229 -12.04 -16.78 7.17
C ARG A 229 -13.35 -16.30 6.56
N ILE A 230 -13.30 -15.23 5.78
CA ILE A 230 -14.44 -14.67 5.07
C ILE A 230 -14.33 -15.07 3.60
N SER A 231 -15.30 -15.82 3.09
CA SER A 231 -15.36 -16.15 1.66
C SER A 231 -15.59 -14.92 0.80
N THR A 232 -14.89 -14.83 -0.32
CA THR A 232 -14.98 -13.69 -1.25
C THR A 232 -15.28 -14.17 -2.69
N GLY A 233 -15.37 -13.22 -3.61
CA GLY A 233 -15.21 -13.48 -5.03
C GLY A 233 -13.78 -13.90 -5.37
N GLN A 234 -13.51 -14.09 -6.67
CA GLN A 234 -12.20 -14.53 -7.13
C GLN A 234 -11.12 -13.47 -6.94
N ASN A 235 -9.92 -13.93 -6.56
CA ASN A 235 -8.69 -13.14 -6.48
C ASN A 235 -8.83 -11.85 -5.64
N PRO A 236 -9.24 -11.93 -4.36
CA PRO A 236 -9.20 -10.76 -3.49
C PRO A 236 -7.77 -10.23 -3.35
N ASP A 237 -7.59 -8.90 -3.35
CA ASP A 237 -6.30 -8.25 -3.15
C ASP A 237 -6.47 -7.02 -2.25
N GLY A 238 -6.69 -5.84 -2.82
CA GLY A 238 -6.80 -4.60 -2.06
C GLY A 238 -8.06 -4.54 -1.20
N MET A 239 -7.92 -3.97 0.00
CA MET A 239 -9.02 -3.74 0.94
C MET A 239 -8.96 -2.31 1.46
N ALA A 240 -10.10 -1.74 1.81
CA ALA A 240 -10.20 -0.44 2.44
C ALA A 240 -11.18 -0.48 3.61
N TRP A 241 -10.87 0.30 4.64
CA TRP A 241 -11.80 0.54 5.75
C TRP A 241 -12.65 1.76 5.45
N VAL A 242 -13.96 1.64 5.62
CA VAL A 242 -14.93 2.72 5.47
C VAL A 242 -15.60 2.93 6.82
N LYS A 243 -15.74 4.21 7.23
CA LYS A 243 -16.42 4.61 8.46
C LYS A 243 -17.92 4.72 8.26
#